data_a4e712e77c2deefffc98ceb06d229acb
#
_entry.id   a4e712e77c2deefffc98ceb06d229acb
#
_cell.length_a   1.000
_cell.length_b   1.000
_cell.length_c   1.000
_cell.angle_alpha   90.00
_cell.angle_beta   90.00
_cell.angle_gamma   90.00
#
_symmetry.space_group_name_H-M   'P 1'
#
loop_
_entity.id
_entity.type
_entity.pdbx_description
1 polymer ?
#
loop_
_entity_poly.entity_id
_entity_poly.type
_entity_poly.pdbx_seq_one_letter_code
_entity_poly.pdbx_strand_id
1 'polypeptide(L)'
;MEHPGFFDRGDPISLRHVADAVGAELNCADDGLAEIDDLRALGDASATHLTFCTGPRHAKALIATKARACLIRQTDISLVPAGVVPMIADVPHRAFAIALGLLYPSSLQPEAYSAQATSSGQLVHPTAEIDESATIEPGAIIGREARVGAGTAIAAGAVLGYRVFIGSNCYVGPGASVTHALIGDRVTLHAGCRVGQDGFG
;
A
#
# COMPACT_ATOMS: atom_id res chain seq x y z
N MET A 1 7.15 16.63 -1.96
CA MET A 1 7.38 15.68 -0.85
C MET A 1 6.90 14.33 -1.32
N GLU A 2 7.71 13.30 -1.21
CA GLU A 2 7.32 11.95 -1.59
C GLU A 2 6.43 11.35 -0.49
N HIS A 3 5.30 10.75 -0.86
CA HIS A 3 4.38 10.13 0.10
C HIS A 3 4.90 8.74 0.48
N PRO A 4 5.00 8.39 1.78
CA PRO A 4 5.62 7.14 2.23
C PRO A 4 4.78 5.87 1.97
N GLY A 5 3.58 6.01 1.40
CA GLY A 5 2.61 4.92 1.24
C GLY A 5 1.60 4.87 2.39
N PHE A 6 0.58 4.02 2.24
CA PHE A 6 -0.51 3.89 3.22
C PHE A 6 -0.35 2.67 4.14
N PHE A 7 0.66 1.84 3.91
CA PHE A 7 0.94 0.67 4.72
C PHE A 7 2.39 0.68 5.15
N ASP A 8 2.64 0.29 6.37
CA ASP A 8 3.99 0.12 6.87
C ASP A 8 4.57 -1.17 6.30
N ARG A 9 5.76 -1.06 5.73
CA ARG A 9 6.51 -2.19 5.21
C ARG A 9 7.27 -2.85 6.36
N GLY A 10 7.18 -4.19 6.45
CA GLY A 10 7.96 -5.00 7.36
C GLY A 10 9.44 -5.08 6.97
N ASP A 11 10.20 -5.84 7.74
CA ASP A 11 11.60 -6.13 7.46
C ASP A 11 11.76 -6.96 6.18
N PRO A 12 12.93 -6.87 5.51
CA PRO A 12 13.25 -7.74 4.37
C PRO A 12 13.09 -9.22 4.72
N ILE A 13 12.60 -10.01 3.78
CA ILE A 13 12.35 -11.44 3.95
C ILE A 13 13.10 -12.25 2.90
N SER A 14 13.54 -13.45 3.27
CA SER A 14 14.24 -14.35 2.34
C SER A 14 13.30 -14.94 1.30
N LEU A 15 13.82 -15.22 0.10
CA LEU A 15 13.05 -15.90 -0.95
C LEU A 15 12.56 -17.28 -0.49
N ARG A 16 13.30 -17.96 0.41
CA ARG A 16 12.87 -19.22 1.01
C ARG A 16 11.61 -19.04 1.84
N HIS A 17 11.60 -18.02 2.70
CA HIS A 17 10.43 -17.73 3.53
C HIS A 17 9.19 -17.42 2.68
N VAL A 18 9.37 -16.63 1.61
CA VAL A 18 8.29 -16.36 0.66
C VAL A 18 7.82 -17.65 -0.02
N ALA A 19 8.76 -18.46 -0.53
CA ALA A 19 8.42 -19.71 -1.23
C ALA A 19 7.59 -20.64 -0.36
N ASP A 20 8.03 -20.84 0.88
CA ASP A 20 7.33 -21.70 1.85
C ASP A 20 5.91 -21.16 2.15
N ALA A 21 5.76 -19.85 2.32
CA ALA A 21 4.47 -19.23 2.63
C ALA A 21 3.47 -19.25 1.47
N VAL A 22 3.97 -19.15 0.21
CA VAL A 22 3.09 -19.11 -0.98
C VAL A 22 2.97 -20.47 -1.67
N GLY A 23 3.71 -21.50 -1.22
CA GLY A 23 3.76 -22.81 -1.83
C GLY A 23 4.48 -22.81 -3.19
N ALA A 24 5.48 -21.96 -3.37
CA ALA A 24 6.27 -21.90 -4.60
C ALA A 24 7.54 -22.78 -4.50
N GLU A 25 7.96 -23.34 -5.63
CA GLU A 25 9.21 -24.09 -5.71
C GLU A 25 10.37 -23.16 -6.06
N LEU A 26 11.49 -23.31 -5.32
CA LEU A 26 12.78 -22.68 -5.59
C LEU A 26 13.75 -23.75 -6.06
N ASN A 27 14.28 -23.60 -7.29
CA ASN A 27 15.15 -24.61 -7.87
C ASN A 27 16.62 -24.52 -7.45
N CYS A 28 17.03 -23.49 -6.71
CA CYS A 28 18.41 -23.26 -6.28
C CYS A 28 18.50 -23.09 -4.76
N ALA A 29 19.42 -23.84 -4.13
CA ALA A 29 19.60 -23.80 -2.68
C ALA A 29 20.17 -22.46 -2.19
N ASP A 30 21.10 -21.86 -2.94
CA ASP A 30 21.78 -20.60 -2.57
C ASP A 30 20.88 -19.36 -2.75
N ASP A 31 19.99 -19.39 -3.74
CA ASP A 31 19.06 -18.28 -4.00
C ASP A 31 17.99 -18.10 -2.91
N GLY A 32 17.74 -19.17 -2.14
CA GLY A 32 16.78 -19.13 -1.05
C GLY A 32 17.16 -18.20 0.10
N LEU A 33 18.44 -17.85 0.26
CA LEU A 33 18.94 -16.92 1.28
C LEU A 33 18.88 -15.47 0.83
N ALA A 34 18.69 -15.20 -0.46
CA ALA A 34 18.54 -13.85 -0.96
C ALA A 34 17.28 -13.21 -0.39
N GLU A 35 17.40 -11.96 0.04
CA GLU A 35 16.31 -11.20 0.62
C GLU A 35 15.65 -10.29 -0.40
N ILE A 36 14.36 -10.05 -0.20
CA ILE A 36 13.59 -9.03 -0.87
C ILE A 36 13.03 -8.05 0.17
N ASP A 37 12.97 -6.80 -0.22
CA ASP A 37 12.46 -5.72 0.62
C ASP A 37 11.14 -5.14 0.10
N ASP A 38 10.71 -5.47 -1.12
CA ASP A 38 9.43 -5.02 -1.66
C ASP A 38 8.93 -5.93 -2.80
N LEU A 39 7.65 -5.72 -3.17
CA LEU A 39 7.00 -6.35 -4.32
C LEU A 39 6.56 -5.28 -5.31
N ARG A 40 6.95 -5.44 -6.59
CA ARG A 40 6.67 -4.44 -7.62
C ARG A 40 6.23 -5.09 -8.93
N ALA A 41 5.55 -4.30 -9.76
CA ALA A 41 5.26 -4.70 -11.14
C ALA A 41 6.55 -4.93 -11.94
N LEU A 42 6.48 -5.75 -13.00
CA LEU A 42 7.65 -6.11 -13.83
C LEU A 42 8.51 -4.93 -14.27
N GLY A 43 7.86 -3.80 -14.63
CA GLY A 43 8.56 -2.62 -15.13
C GLY A 43 9.22 -1.77 -14.04
N ASP A 44 8.75 -1.88 -12.80
CA ASP A 44 9.17 -1.04 -11.67
C ASP A 44 10.07 -1.80 -10.68
N ALA A 45 10.26 -3.11 -10.92
CA ALA A 45 11.02 -3.96 -10.03
C ALA A 45 12.53 -3.71 -10.14
N SER A 46 13.22 -3.75 -9.00
CA SER A 46 14.67 -3.63 -8.87
C SER A 46 15.29 -4.92 -8.32
N ALA A 47 16.62 -4.92 -8.12
CA ALA A 47 17.40 -6.06 -7.65
C ALA A 47 17.08 -6.54 -6.22
N THR A 48 16.22 -5.83 -5.50
CA THR A 48 15.73 -6.21 -4.16
C THR A 48 14.24 -6.53 -4.13
N HIS A 49 13.57 -6.54 -5.29
CA HIS A 49 12.13 -6.73 -5.37
C HIS A 49 11.73 -8.11 -5.91
N LEU A 50 10.60 -8.61 -5.43
CA LEU A 50 9.86 -9.71 -6.02
C LEU A 50 8.84 -9.17 -7.03
N THR A 51 8.69 -9.86 -8.15
CA THR A 51 7.65 -9.58 -9.15
C THR A 51 6.90 -10.86 -9.52
N PHE A 52 5.93 -10.77 -10.43
CA PHE A 52 5.24 -11.93 -10.99
C PHE A 52 4.94 -11.76 -12.47
N CYS A 53 4.80 -12.90 -13.17
CA CYS A 53 4.40 -12.93 -14.57
C CYS A 53 3.30 -13.97 -14.79
N THR A 54 2.24 -13.58 -15.50
CA THR A 54 1.06 -14.43 -15.76
C THR A 54 1.02 -15.00 -17.17
N GLY A 55 2.11 -14.93 -17.93
CA GLY A 55 2.18 -15.56 -19.22
C GLY A 55 2.84 -14.76 -20.33
N PRO A 56 2.88 -15.30 -21.55
CA PRO A 56 3.70 -14.79 -22.67
C PRO A 56 3.40 -13.37 -23.12
N ARG A 57 2.18 -12.88 -22.92
CA ARG A 57 1.80 -11.51 -23.26
C ARG A 57 2.64 -10.44 -22.51
N HIS A 58 3.25 -10.82 -21.40
CA HIS A 58 4.11 -9.95 -20.60
C HIS A 58 5.61 -10.25 -20.81
N ALA A 59 5.98 -11.12 -21.77
CA ALA A 59 7.35 -11.55 -22.01
C ALA A 59 8.32 -10.38 -22.21
N LYS A 60 7.93 -9.34 -22.95
CA LYS A 60 8.79 -8.15 -23.15
C LYS A 60 9.14 -7.45 -21.84
N ALA A 61 8.15 -7.29 -20.95
CA ALA A 61 8.37 -6.67 -19.63
C ALA A 61 9.19 -7.60 -18.72
N LEU A 62 8.97 -8.92 -18.82
CA LEU A 62 9.73 -9.90 -18.05
C LEU A 62 11.20 -9.92 -18.46
N ILE A 63 11.51 -9.91 -19.76
CA ILE A 63 12.90 -9.88 -20.25
C ILE A 63 13.64 -8.60 -19.82
N ALA A 64 12.91 -7.49 -19.70
CA ALA A 64 13.48 -6.18 -19.32
C ALA A 64 13.52 -5.95 -17.80
N THR A 65 12.91 -6.82 -16.99
CA THR A 65 12.83 -6.63 -15.55
C THR A 65 14.21 -6.70 -14.88
N LYS A 66 14.36 -5.93 -13.81
CA LYS A 66 15.54 -5.95 -12.93
C LYS A 66 15.22 -6.58 -11.56
N ALA A 67 14.10 -7.30 -11.48
CA ALA A 67 13.67 -7.93 -10.24
C ALA A 67 14.70 -8.94 -9.72
N ARG A 68 14.76 -9.11 -8.40
CA ARG A 68 15.53 -10.17 -7.77
C ARG A 68 14.96 -11.54 -8.08
N ALA A 69 13.64 -11.67 -8.00
CA ALA A 69 12.92 -12.92 -8.25
C ALA A 69 11.58 -12.66 -8.95
N CYS A 70 11.07 -13.69 -9.62
CA CYS A 70 9.80 -13.65 -10.33
C CYS A 70 8.97 -14.90 -10.05
N LEU A 71 7.77 -14.70 -9.51
CA LEU A 71 6.75 -15.75 -9.42
C LEU A 71 6.21 -16.03 -10.83
N ILE A 72 6.30 -17.29 -11.27
CA ILE A 72 6.01 -17.69 -12.65
C ILE A 72 5.48 -19.11 -12.70
N ARG A 73 4.76 -19.47 -13.75
CA ARG A 73 4.35 -20.86 -13.98
C ARG A 73 5.51 -21.68 -14.53
N GLN A 74 5.51 -22.97 -14.25
CA GLN A 74 6.49 -23.93 -14.82
C GLN A 74 6.56 -23.84 -16.35
N THR A 75 5.41 -23.68 -17.02
CA THR A 75 5.34 -23.58 -18.49
C THR A 75 6.06 -22.36 -19.08
N ASP A 76 6.23 -21.31 -18.30
CA ASP A 76 6.75 -20.02 -18.75
C ASP A 76 8.19 -19.75 -18.23
N ILE A 77 8.80 -20.72 -17.53
CA ILE A 77 10.11 -20.58 -16.87
C ILE A 77 11.22 -20.15 -17.84
N SER A 78 11.14 -20.61 -19.09
CA SER A 78 12.12 -20.28 -20.14
C SER A 78 12.14 -18.80 -20.53
N LEU A 79 11.13 -18.02 -20.12
CA LEU A 79 11.04 -16.59 -20.37
C LEU A 79 11.79 -15.77 -19.32
N VAL A 80 12.19 -16.38 -18.17
CA VAL A 80 12.87 -15.66 -17.09
C VAL A 80 14.30 -15.33 -17.51
N PRO A 81 14.70 -14.05 -17.47
CA PRO A 81 16.06 -13.67 -17.86
C PRO A 81 17.11 -14.17 -16.87
N ALA A 82 18.33 -14.34 -17.35
CA ALA A 82 19.47 -14.68 -16.51
C ALA A 82 19.66 -13.63 -15.41
N GLY A 83 19.87 -14.10 -14.16
CA GLY A 83 20.03 -13.22 -12.97
C GLY A 83 18.74 -12.94 -12.20
N VAL A 84 17.57 -13.31 -12.72
CA VAL A 84 16.30 -13.29 -11.99
C VAL A 84 15.99 -14.72 -11.48
N VAL A 85 15.74 -14.85 -10.18
CA VAL A 85 15.42 -16.14 -9.58
C VAL A 85 13.97 -16.55 -9.92
N PRO A 86 13.74 -17.65 -10.64
CA PRO A 86 12.39 -18.13 -10.88
C PRO A 86 11.82 -18.80 -9.61
N MET A 87 10.65 -18.38 -9.19
CA MET A 87 9.85 -19.00 -8.14
C MET A 87 8.60 -19.60 -8.78
N ILE A 88 8.55 -20.94 -8.84
CA ILE A 88 7.51 -21.64 -9.59
C ILE A 88 6.25 -21.75 -8.74
N ALA A 89 5.16 -21.17 -9.24
CA ALA A 89 3.85 -21.20 -8.60
C ALA A 89 2.76 -21.49 -9.62
N ASP A 90 1.77 -22.31 -9.26
CA ASP A 90 0.63 -22.63 -10.13
C ASP A 90 -0.17 -21.39 -10.51
N VAL A 91 -0.35 -20.50 -9.55
CA VAL A 91 -1.13 -19.25 -9.70
C VAL A 91 -0.28 -18.05 -9.25
N PRO A 92 0.63 -17.53 -10.10
CA PRO A 92 1.62 -16.53 -9.73
C PRO A 92 1.03 -15.25 -9.09
N HIS A 93 -0.09 -14.74 -9.59
CA HIS A 93 -0.74 -13.55 -9.03
C HIS A 93 -1.29 -13.78 -7.62
N ARG A 94 -1.81 -15.00 -7.33
CA ARG A 94 -2.26 -15.36 -5.97
C ARG A 94 -1.06 -15.47 -5.03
N ALA A 95 0.01 -16.11 -5.46
CA ALA A 95 1.24 -16.20 -4.70
C ALA A 95 1.81 -14.81 -4.39
N PHE A 96 1.77 -13.90 -5.36
CA PHE A 96 2.17 -12.51 -5.19
C PHE A 96 1.30 -11.77 -4.16
N ALA A 97 -0.02 -11.95 -4.20
CA ALA A 97 -0.93 -11.35 -3.21
C ALA A 97 -0.67 -11.85 -1.78
N ILE A 98 -0.38 -13.15 -1.61
CA ILE A 98 0.01 -13.71 -0.30
C ILE A 98 1.34 -13.11 0.16
N ALA A 99 2.34 -13.02 -0.72
CA ALA A 99 3.64 -12.44 -0.43
C ALA A 99 3.54 -10.95 -0.04
N LEU A 100 2.61 -10.18 -0.64
CA LEU A 100 2.30 -8.80 -0.21
C LEU A 100 1.89 -8.75 1.26
N GLY A 101 1.05 -9.67 1.72
CA GLY A 101 0.63 -9.74 3.12
C GLY A 101 1.77 -10.03 4.11
N LEU A 102 2.85 -10.69 3.66
CA LEU A 102 4.04 -10.91 4.50
C LEU A 102 4.84 -9.63 4.74
N LEU A 103 5.01 -8.81 3.69
CA LEU A 103 5.74 -7.53 3.79
C LEU A 103 4.87 -6.36 4.26
N TYR A 104 3.57 -6.45 4.09
CA TYR A 104 2.61 -5.42 4.49
C TYR A 104 1.48 -6.01 5.36
N PRO A 105 1.80 -6.52 6.55
CA PRO A 105 0.79 -7.20 7.39
C PRO A 105 -0.37 -6.30 7.78
N SER A 106 -0.16 -4.99 7.94
CA SER A 106 -1.21 -4.01 8.21
C SER A 106 -2.21 -3.83 7.05
N SER A 107 -1.88 -4.31 5.84
CA SER A 107 -2.80 -4.28 4.70
C SER A 107 -3.91 -5.34 4.78
N LEU A 108 -3.74 -6.35 5.62
CA LEU A 108 -4.69 -7.47 5.72
C LEU A 108 -5.93 -7.14 6.55
N GLN A 109 -5.84 -6.15 7.46
CA GLN A 109 -6.95 -5.70 8.28
C GLN A 109 -6.86 -4.20 8.55
N PRO A 110 -7.99 -3.48 8.53
CA PRO A 110 -8.02 -2.07 8.92
C PRO A 110 -7.55 -1.88 10.36
N GLU A 111 -6.66 -0.91 10.58
CA GLU A 111 -6.23 -0.53 11.92
C GLU A 111 -7.23 0.41 12.59
N ALA A 112 -7.29 0.37 13.93
CA ALA A 112 -8.02 1.38 14.70
C ALA A 112 -7.34 2.75 14.56
N TYR A 113 -8.14 3.82 14.47
CA TYR A 113 -7.60 5.17 14.25
C TYR A 113 -6.79 5.72 15.43
N SER A 114 -6.91 5.12 16.62
CA SER A 114 -6.16 5.49 17.85
C SER A 114 -6.16 7.00 18.15
N ALA A 115 -7.20 7.71 17.69
CA ALA A 115 -7.33 9.13 17.88
C ALA A 115 -7.68 9.46 19.34
N GLN A 116 -7.16 10.56 19.85
CA GLN A 116 -7.39 11.06 21.22
C GLN A 116 -8.32 12.25 21.19
N ALA A 117 -9.19 12.35 22.20
CA ALA A 117 -10.06 13.50 22.34
C ALA A 117 -9.23 14.75 22.65
N THR A 118 -9.46 15.82 21.89
CA THR A 118 -8.96 17.16 22.18
C THR A 118 -9.88 17.88 23.16
N SER A 119 -9.43 18.99 23.74
CA SER A 119 -10.26 19.82 24.62
C SER A 119 -11.51 20.41 23.93
N SER A 120 -11.50 20.47 22.61
CA SER A 120 -12.59 20.96 21.75
C SER A 120 -13.48 19.86 21.18
N GLY A 121 -13.28 18.60 21.60
CA GLY A 121 -14.14 17.46 21.23
C GLY A 121 -13.84 16.83 19.88
N GLN A 122 -12.72 17.18 19.22
CA GLN A 122 -12.23 16.46 18.06
C GLN A 122 -11.47 15.21 18.53
N LEU A 123 -11.44 14.16 17.68
CA LEU A 123 -10.66 12.96 17.89
C LEU A 123 -9.46 12.97 16.94
N VAL A 124 -8.32 13.48 17.40
CA VAL A 124 -7.13 13.69 16.58
C VAL A 124 -5.98 12.80 17.06
N HIS A 125 -5.34 12.08 16.15
CA HIS A 125 -4.13 11.34 16.50
C HIS A 125 -2.97 12.31 16.75
N PRO A 126 -2.11 12.07 17.78
CA PRO A 126 -1.01 13.00 18.14
C PRO A 126 0.02 13.25 17.05
N THR A 127 0.14 12.33 16.07
CA THR A 127 1.06 12.48 14.93
C THR A 127 0.40 13.07 13.68
N ALA A 128 -0.88 13.46 13.74
CA ALA A 128 -1.52 14.15 12.64
C ALA A 128 -0.96 15.57 12.49
N GLU A 129 -0.75 15.98 11.26
CA GLU A 129 -0.27 17.32 10.91
C GLU A 129 -1.45 18.15 10.37
N ILE A 130 -1.90 19.13 11.13
CA ILE A 130 -3.05 19.96 10.77
C ILE A 130 -2.57 21.40 10.68
N ASP A 131 -2.81 22.06 9.54
CA ASP A 131 -2.50 23.47 9.38
C ASP A 131 -3.32 24.32 10.36
N GLU A 132 -2.70 25.38 10.90
CA GLU A 132 -3.34 26.26 11.90
C GLU A 132 -4.61 26.94 11.39
N SER A 133 -4.71 27.16 10.09
CA SER A 133 -5.88 27.77 9.44
C SER A 133 -6.98 26.76 9.07
N ALA A 134 -6.73 25.46 9.27
CA ALA A 134 -7.73 24.42 9.01
C ALA A 134 -8.78 24.38 10.13
N THR A 135 -10.00 24.09 9.76
CA THR A 135 -11.13 23.95 10.70
C THR A 135 -11.47 22.46 10.85
N ILE A 136 -11.38 21.95 12.07
CA ILE A 136 -11.79 20.58 12.41
C ILE A 136 -13.02 20.68 13.33
N GLU A 137 -14.17 20.25 12.82
CA GLU A 137 -15.40 20.26 13.63
C GLU A 137 -15.42 19.19 14.72
N PRO A 138 -16.15 19.38 15.82
CA PRO A 138 -16.33 18.37 16.87
C PRO A 138 -16.88 17.06 16.29
N GLY A 139 -16.34 15.93 16.75
CA GLY A 139 -16.73 14.60 16.28
C GLY A 139 -16.05 14.14 14.99
N ALA A 140 -15.24 14.97 14.33
CA ALA A 140 -14.34 14.52 13.27
C ALA A 140 -13.23 13.64 13.85
N ILE A 141 -12.81 12.62 13.10
CA ILE A 141 -11.75 11.68 13.47
C ILE A 141 -10.58 11.85 12.50
N ILE A 142 -9.41 12.19 13.02
CA ILE A 142 -8.19 12.36 12.23
C ILE A 142 -7.17 11.30 12.65
N GLY A 143 -6.88 10.39 11.74
CA GLY A 143 -6.02 9.25 11.98
C GLY A 143 -4.52 9.57 12.05
N ARG A 144 -3.73 8.56 12.34
CA ARG A 144 -2.26 8.63 12.47
C ARG A 144 -1.62 9.17 11.20
N GLU A 145 -0.69 10.13 11.36
CA GLU A 145 0.08 10.71 10.25
C GLU A 145 -0.78 11.29 9.11
N ALA A 146 -2.07 11.54 9.37
CA ALA A 146 -2.91 12.25 8.40
C ALA A 146 -2.48 13.72 8.32
N ARG A 147 -2.61 14.32 7.13
CA ARG A 147 -2.23 15.73 6.90
C ARG A 147 -3.41 16.51 6.35
N VAL A 148 -3.64 17.68 6.92
CA VAL A 148 -4.71 18.60 6.51
C VAL A 148 -4.12 19.97 6.19
N GLY A 149 -4.26 20.40 4.94
CA GLY A 149 -3.70 21.64 4.43
C GLY A 149 -4.50 22.89 4.83
N ALA A 150 -3.89 24.04 4.54
CA ALA A 150 -4.38 25.36 4.92
C ALA A 150 -5.80 25.64 4.43
N GLY A 151 -6.62 26.28 5.28
CA GLY A 151 -7.98 26.71 4.94
C GLY A 151 -8.96 25.55 4.67
N THR A 152 -8.58 24.31 4.94
CA THR A 152 -9.43 23.13 4.75
C THR A 152 -10.37 22.95 5.94
N ALA A 153 -11.63 22.61 5.64
CA ALA A 153 -12.64 22.31 6.65
C ALA A 153 -12.98 20.82 6.66
N ILE A 154 -12.88 20.19 7.83
CA ILE A 154 -13.28 18.80 8.08
C ILE A 154 -14.52 18.84 8.97
N ALA A 155 -15.66 18.46 8.39
CA ALA A 155 -16.96 18.55 9.07
C ALA A 155 -17.18 17.41 10.09
N ALA A 156 -18.14 17.62 10.96
CA ALA A 156 -18.49 16.71 12.04
C ALA A 156 -18.74 15.26 11.56
N GLY A 157 -18.19 14.29 12.26
CA GLY A 157 -18.32 12.87 11.92
C GLY A 157 -17.56 12.42 10.67
N ALA A 158 -16.79 13.31 10.03
CA ALA A 158 -15.87 12.90 8.98
C ALA A 158 -14.68 12.12 9.55
N VAL A 159 -14.17 11.16 8.80
CA VAL A 159 -13.08 10.28 9.20
C VAL A 159 -11.95 10.32 8.19
N LEU A 160 -10.78 10.71 8.62
CA LEU A 160 -9.54 10.61 7.84
C LEU A 160 -8.68 9.46 8.36
N GLY A 161 -8.33 8.54 7.48
CA GLY A 161 -7.53 7.35 7.81
C GLY A 161 -6.04 7.65 7.94
N TYR A 162 -5.28 6.58 8.12
CA TYR A 162 -3.83 6.61 8.21
C TYR A 162 -3.18 7.21 6.97
N ARG A 163 -2.24 8.14 7.18
CA ARG A 163 -1.48 8.81 6.10
C ARG A 163 -2.33 9.45 4.99
N VAL A 164 -3.59 9.71 5.24
CA VAL A 164 -4.40 10.47 4.28
C VAL A 164 -3.86 11.87 4.16
N PHE A 165 -3.75 12.37 2.94
CA PHE A 165 -3.38 13.74 2.65
C PHE A 165 -4.59 14.49 2.10
N ILE A 166 -4.93 15.62 2.73
CA ILE A 166 -5.92 16.58 2.23
C ILE A 166 -5.20 17.89 1.97
N GLY A 167 -5.26 18.37 0.73
CA GLY A 167 -4.65 19.63 0.32
C GLY A 167 -5.32 20.86 0.93
N SER A 168 -5.03 22.05 0.38
CA SER A 168 -5.50 23.33 0.87
C SER A 168 -6.87 23.70 0.32
N ASN A 169 -7.64 24.48 1.11
CA ASN A 169 -8.96 25.00 0.73
C ASN A 169 -9.95 23.91 0.30
N CYS A 170 -9.87 22.74 0.93
CA CYS A 170 -10.80 21.64 0.73
C CYS A 170 -11.97 21.69 1.70
N TYR A 171 -13.02 20.96 1.38
CA TYR A 171 -14.13 20.68 2.27
C TYR A 171 -14.39 19.17 2.32
N VAL A 172 -14.37 18.61 3.53
CA VAL A 172 -14.74 17.20 3.77
C VAL A 172 -16.04 17.20 4.58
N GLY A 173 -17.12 16.81 3.91
CA GLY A 173 -18.48 16.90 4.44
C GLY A 173 -18.79 15.93 5.58
N PRO A 174 -19.88 16.15 6.31
CA PRO A 174 -20.23 15.34 7.49
C PRO A 174 -20.38 13.87 7.16
N GLY A 175 -19.82 13.02 8.02
CA GLY A 175 -19.88 11.56 7.84
C GLY A 175 -19.13 11.01 6.62
N ALA A 176 -18.38 11.83 5.88
CA ALA A 176 -17.49 11.33 4.84
C ALA A 176 -16.34 10.53 5.44
N SER A 177 -15.85 9.51 4.72
CA SER A 177 -14.65 8.79 5.11
C SER A 177 -13.63 8.77 3.99
N VAL A 178 -12.38 9.07 4.32
CA VAL A 178 -11.25 9.08 3.40
C VAL A 178 -10.18 8.14 3.95
N THR A 179 -9.82 7.14 3.18
CA THR A 179 -8.75 6.18 3.49
C THR A 179 -7.89 6.00 2.25
N HIS A 180 -6.60 5.67 2.41
CA HIS A 180 -5.69 5.35 1.30
C HIS A 180 -5.77 6.33 0.12
N ALA A 181 -5.86 7.64 0.39
CA ALA A 181 -6.07 8.65 -0.63
C ALA A 181 -5.23 9.90 -0.41
N LEU A 182 -4.81 10.48 -1.53
CA LEU A 182 -4.19 11.80 -1.61
C LEU A 182 -5.17 12.73 -2.31
N ILE A 183 -5.69 13.70 -1.58
CA ILE A 183 -6.65 14.69 -2.08
C ILE A 183 -5.89 15.98 -2.35
N GLY A 184 -5.97 16.51 -3.55
CA GLY A 184 -5.35 17.78 -3.93
C GLY A 184 -6.08 19.00 -3.34
N ASP A 185 -5.71 20.18 -3.81
CA ASP A 185 -6.30 21.44 -3.33
C ASP A 185 -7.70 21.70 -3.91
N ARG A 186 -8.51 22.48 -3.18
CA ARG A 186 -9.84 22.97 -3.59
C ARG A 186 -10.83 21.87 -3.95
N VAL A 187 -10.74 20.72 -3.30
CA VAL A 187 -11.64 19.58 -3.48
C VAL A 187 -12.78 19.67 -2.47
N THR A 188 -14.00 19.37 -2.94
CA THR A 188 -15.17 19.19 -2.09
C THR A 188 -15.60 17.74 -2.07
N LEU A 189 -15.53 17.12 -0.91
CA LEU A 189 -16.08 15.80 -0.64
C LEU A 189 -17.43 15.97 0.07
N HIS A 190 -18.53 15.61 -0.58
CA HIS A 190 -19.87 15.78 -0.01
C HIS A 190 -20.17 14.85 1.17
N ALA A 191 -21.22 15.17 1.91
CA ALA A 191 -21.64 14.39 3.06
C ALA A 191 -21.80 12.90 2.75
N GLY A 192 -21.27 12.04 3.62
CA GLY A 192 -21.37 10.59 3.53
C GLY A 192 -20.55 9.94 2.41
N CYS A 193 -19.77 10.69 1.62
CA CYS A 193 -18.97 10.08 0.56
C CYS A 193 -17.87 9.16 1.15
N ARG A 194 -17.47 8.16 0.36
CA ARG A 194 -16.43 7.20 0.71
C ARG A 194 -15.32 7.25 -0.32
N VAL A 195 -14.09 7.47 0.12
CA VAL A 195 -12.91 7.54 -0.74
C VAL A 195 -11.86 6.54 -0.25
N GLY A 196 -11.27 5.80 -1.18
CA GLY A 196 -10.19 4.88 -0.90
C GLY A 196 -10.60 3.56 -0.24
N GLN A 197 -11.87 3.18 -0.34
CA GLN A 197 -12.32 1.84 0.07
C GLN A 197 -11.87 0.78 -0.93
N ASP A 198 -11.76 -0.46 -0.45
CA ASP A 198 -11.52 -1.61 -1.32
C ASP A 198 -12.62 -1.71 -2.38
N GLY A 199 -12.20 -1.89 -3.62
CA GLY A 199 -13.11 -2.14 -4.73
C GLY A 199 -13.60 -3.59 -4.74
N PHE A 200 -14.66 -3.84 -5.48
CA PHE A 200 -15.03 -5.20 -5.83
C PHE A 200 -14.10 -5.70 -6.93
N GLY A 201 -13.32 -6.74 -6.63
CA GLY A 201 -12.41 -7.41 -7.55
C GLY A 201 -12.92 -8.79 -7.96
#